data_802214411b0d5c839179b983495475bf
#
_entry.id   802214411b0d5c839179b983495475bf
#
_cell.length_a   1.000
_cell.length_b   1.000
_cell.length_c   1.000
_cell.angle_alpha   90.00
_cell.angle_beta   90.00
_cell.angle_gamma   90.00
#
_symmetry.space_group_name_H-M   'P 1'
#
loop_
_entity.id
_entity.type
_entity.pdbx_description
1 polymer ?
#
loop_
_entity_poly.entity_id
_entity_poly.type
_entity_poly.pdbx_seq_one_letter_code
_entity_poly.pdbx_strand_id
1 'polypeptide(L)'
;MANRQAIRELQSRLADRLQVARTQGVAPSWLAVEAAGQKYLFPMTQAGEIFSWVATQHVPYTQSWFLGVANLRGGLYGVVDLASYVSGQAAVVKTEFARKDSRLIALNSGLDVNCALLIDRLSGLRNQEAFGDFAEKSVGAPAFFGNQYIDLAGQTWQEINLQVLAQQAHFLTISA
;
A
#
# COMPACT_ATOMS: atom_id res chain seq x y z
N MET A 1 42.55 12.96 -35.43
CA MET A 1 42.52 12.07 -34.23
C MET A 1 41.70 12.63 -33.06
N ALA A 2 41.48 13.94 -32.95
CA ALA A 2 40.72 14.57 -31.85
C ALA A 2 39.23 14.19 -31.73
N ASN A 3 38.59 13.84 -32.85
CA ASN A 3 37.15 13.62 -32.89
C ASN A 3 36.70 12.26 -32.28
N ARG A 4 37.57 11.24 -32.28
CA ARG A 4 37.26 9.92 -31.69
C ARG A 4 37.38 9.93 -30.15
N GLN A 5 38.22 10.77 -29.60
CA GLN A 5 38.40 10.91 -28.18
C GLN A 5 37.24 11.67 -27.53
N ALA A 6 36.76 12.74 -28.18
CA ALA A 6 35.59 13.51 -27.76
C ALA A 6 34.30 12.67 -27.79
N ILE A 7 34.14 11.77 -28.79
CA ILE A 7 32.98 10.87 -28.86
C ILE A 7 33.02 9.82 -27.73
N ARG A 8 34.18 9.27 -27.39
CA ARG A 8 34.35 8.34 -26.27
C ARG A 8 34.06 8.97 -24.93
N GLU A 9 34.54 10.21 -24.72
CA GLU A 9 34.23 10.96 -23.49
C GLU A 9 32.75 11.31 -23.37
N LEU A 10 32.09 11.64 -24.50
CA LEU A 10 30.66 11.90 -24.52
C LEU A 10 29.85 10.62 -24.22
N GLN A 11 30.27 9.49 -24.77
CA GLN A 11 29.65 8.19 -24.53
C GLN A 11 29.84 7.74 -23.06
N SER A 12 31.01 7.95 -22.47
CA SER A 12 31.28 7.67 -21.07
C SER A 12 30.42 8.55 -20.16
N ARG A 13 30.35 9.86 -20.40
CA ARG A 13 29.49 10.78 -19.64
C ARG A 13 28.02 10.51 -19.79
N LEU A 14 27.57 10.04 -20.98
CA LEU A 14 26.19 9.60 -21.18
C LEU A 14 25.89 8.29 -20.44
N ALA A 15 26.82 7.33 -20.47
CA ALA A 15 26.69 6.08 -19.73
C ALA A 15 26.65 6.33 -18.21
N ASP A 16 27.53 7.20 -17.70
CA ASP A 16 27.56 7.58 -16.29
C ASP A 16 26.27 8.33 -15.87
N ARG A 17 25.77 9.25 -16.73
CA ARG A 17 24.50 9.93 -16.48
C ARG A 17 23.29 9.00 -16.56
N LEU A 18 23.29 8.02 -17.46
CA LEU A 18 22.25 7.00 -17.54
C LEU A 18 22.30 6.04 -16.34
N GLN A 19 23.49 5.74 -15.83
CA GLN A 19 23.67 4.91 -14.66
C GLN A 19 23.27 5.66 -13.39
N VAL A 20 23.65 6.95 -13.28
CA VAL A 20 23.20 7.86 -12.20
C VAL A 20 21.69 8.11 -12.30
N ALA A 21 21.11 8.27 -13.49
CA ALA A 21 19.66 8.39 -13.66
C ALA A 21 18.93 7.09 -13.37
N ARG A 22 19.53 5.92 -13.59
CA ARG A 22 18.99 4.62 -13.16
C ARG A 22 19.07 4.41 -11.66
N THR A 23 20.10 4.95 -11.01
CA THR A 23 20.28 4.90 -9.56
C THR A 23 19.59 6.06 -8.84
N GLN A 24 19.35 7.20 -9.49
CA GLN A 24 18.62 8.35 -8.95
C GLN A 24 17.15 8.40 -9.35
N GLY A 25 16.71 7.59 -10.30
CA GLY A 25 15.31 7.23 -10.47
C GLY A 25 14.92 6.23 -9.40
N VAL A 26 14.97 6.61 -8.11
CA VAL A 26 14.47 5.78 -7.03
C VAL A 26 12.98 5.62 -7.29
N ALA A 27 12.61 4.50 -7.89
CA ALA A 27 11.22 4.15 -8.09
C ALA A 27 10.52 4.22 -6.72
N PRO A 28 9.29 4.77 -6.63
CA PRO A 28 8.58 4.81 -5.37
C PRO A 28 8.47 3.38 -4.83
N SER A 29 8.88 3.21 -3.57
CA SER A 29 8.90 1.90 -2.92
C SER A 29 7.56 1.60 -2.27
N TRP A 30 6.80 2.64 -1.88
CA TRP A 30 5.56 2.50 -1.14
C TRP A 30 4.45 3.41 -1.65
N LEU A 31 3.24 2.88 -1.55
CA LEU A 31 2.00 3.64 -1.57
C LEU A 31 1.68 4.05 -0.13
N ALA A 32 1.64 5.36 0.14
CA ALA A 32 1.33 5.91 1.45
C ALA A 32 -0.17 6.13 1.58
N VAL A 33 -0.78 5.59 2.63
CA VAL A 33 -2.22 5.61 2.87
C VAL A 33 -2.53 5.98 4.32
N GLU A 34 -3.74 6.45 4.56
CA GLU A 34 -4.24 6.75 5.90
C GLU A 34 -5.56 5.99 6.15
N ALA A 35 -5.69 5.41 7.33
CA ALA A 35 -6.90 4.74 7.78
C ALA A 35 -7.09 4.95 9.29
N ALA A 36 -8.25 5.45 9.70
CA ALA A 36 -8.59 5.81 11.09
C ALA A 36 -7.53 6.67 11.79
N GLY A 37 -6.98 7.65 11.07
CA GLY A 37 -5.94 8.55 11.59
C GLY A 37 -4.53 7.93 11.70
N GLN A 38 -4.38 6.66 11.36
CA GLN A 38 -3.09 5.98 11.31
C GLN A 38 -2.50 6.04 9.89
N LYS A 39 -1.18 6.04 9.79
CA LYS A 39 -0.42 6.16 8.55
C LYS A 39 0.25 4.84 8.22
N TYR A 40 0.02 4.35 7.00
CA TYR A 40 0.52 3.05 6.55
C TYR A 40 1.26 3.17 5.23
N LEU A 41 2.20 2.26 5.02
CA LEU A 41 2.96 2.12 3.78
C LEU A 41 2.70 0.72 3.19
N PHE A 42 2.25 0.69 1.95
CA PHE A 42 2.09 -0.57 1.21
C PHE A 42 3.22 -0.69 0.19
N PRO A 43 4.01 -1.78 0.21
CA PRO A 43 5.00 -2.01 -0.84
C PRO A 43 4.35 -1.99 -2.22
N MET A 44 4.91 -1.20 -3.15
CA MET A 44 4.38 -1.05 -4.51
C MET A 44 4.30 -2.37 -5.28
N THR A 45 5.18 -3.31 -4.97
CA THR A 45 5.19 -4.65 -5.58
C THR A 45 4.04 -5.53 -5.12
N GLN A 46 3.41 -5.19 -4.00
CA GLN A 46 2.34 -5.97 -3.37
C GLN A 46 0.97 -5.28 -3.50
N ALA A 47 0.96 -3.97 -3.72
CA ALA A 47 -0.25 -3.22 -4.02
C ALA A 47 -0.64 -3.39 -5.49
N GLY A 48 -1.93 -3.50 -5.73
CA GLY A 48 -2.52 -3.56 -7.05
C GLY A 48 -3.14 -2.23 -7.46
N GLU A 49 -4.25 -2.31 -8.17
CA GLU A 49 -4.96 -1.14 -8.68
C GLU A 49 -5.69 -0.36 -7.58
N ILE A 50 -5.79 0.94 -7.77
CA ILE A 50 -6.48 1.85 -6.86
C ILE A 50 -7.83 2.21 -7.48
N PHE A 51 -8.90 2.00 -6.72
CA PHE A 51 -10.27 2.32 -7.13
C PHE A 51 -10.87 3.39 -6.23
N SER A 52 -11.79 4.18 -6.76
CA SER A 52 -12.68 4.98 -5.96
C SER A 52 -13.58 4.08 -5.12
N TRP A 53 -14.09 4.61 -4.01
CA TRP A 53 -15.10 3.90 -3.22
C TRP A 53 -16.32 3.55 -4.10
N VAL A 54 -16.80 2.33 -3.95
CA VAL A 54 -18.08 1.86 -4.48
C VAL A 54 -18.85 1.15 -3.38
N ALA A 55 -20.18 1.17 -3.46
CA ALA A 55 -21.01 0.45 -2.50
C ALA A 55 -20.73 -1.06 -2.57
N THR A 56 -20.60 -1.67 -1.41
CA THR A 56 -20.38 -3.11 -1.28
C THR A 56 -21.69 -3.84 -1.10
N GLN A 57 -21.77 -5.05 -1.64
CA GLN A 57 -22.83 -6.00 -1.31
C GLN A 57 -22.47 -6.73 -0.02
N HIS A 58 -23.23 -6.49 1.03
CA HIS A 58 -23.01 -7.17 2.32
C HIS A 58 -23.19 -8.69 2.20
N VAL A 59 -22.32 -9.43 2.87
CA VAL A 59 -22.40 -10.89 2.99
C VAL A 59 -22.74 -11.22 4.46
N PRO A 60 -23.83 -11.94 4.73
CA PRO A 60 -24.21 -12.29 6.10
C PRO A 60 -23.18 -13.19 6.78
N TYR A 61 -23.16 -13.14 8.11
CA TYR A 61 -22.31 -14.02 8.94
C TYR A 61 -20.81 -13.89 8.66
N THR A 62 -20.38 -12.67 8.36
CA THR A 62 -18.97 -12.36 8.15
C THR A 62 -18.41 -11.47 9.26
N GLN A 63 -17.10 -11.51 9.42
CA GLN A 63 -16.36 -10.69 10.36
C GLN A 63 -16.65 -9.19 10.16
N SER A 64 -16.65 -8.42 11.25
CA SER A 64 -17.00 -7.00 11.24
C SER A 64 -16.09 -6.12 10.37
N TRP A 65 -14.88 -6.56 10.11
CA TRP A 65 -13.93 -5.89 9.23
C TRP A 65 -14.14 -6.20 7.74
N PHE A 66 -14.94 -7.23 7.41
CA PHE A 66 -15.27 -7.58 6.04
C PHE A 66 -16.56 -6.86 5.62
N LEU A 67 -16.44 -5.87 4.75
CA LEU A 67 -17.56 -5.01 4.35
C LEU A 67 -18.49 -5.65 3.32
N GLY A 68 -18.07 -6.75 2.72
CA GLY A 68 -18.81 -7.44 1.67
C GLY A 68 -18.01 -7.56 0.38
N VAL A 69 -18.71 -7.68 -0.75
CA VAL A 69 -18.09 -7.82 -2.07
C VAL A 69 -18.46 -6.65 -2.96
N ALA A 70 -17.57 -6.31 -3.89
CA ALA A 70 -17.79 -5.27 -4.88
C ALA A 70 -17.29 -5.71 -6.26
N ASN A 71 -17.95 -5.21 -7.30
CA ASN A 71 -17.46 -5.35 -8.68
C ASN A 71 -16.52 -4.17 -8.98
N LEU A 72 -15.25 -4.47 -9.21
CA LEU A 72 -14.23 -3.50 -9.56
C LEU A 72 -13.74 -3.83 -10.97
N ARG A 73 -14.13 -3.02 -11.96
CA ARG A 73 -13.80 -3.20 -13.38
C ARG A 73 -14.08 -4.61 -13.93
N GLY A 74 -15.21 -5.20 -13.53
CA GLY A 74 -15.61 -6.53 -13.99
C GLY A 74 -15.04 -7.70 -13.16
N GLY A 75 -14.15 -7.43 -12.20
CA GLY A 75 -13.69 -8.42 -11.22
C GLY A 75 -14.47 -8.32 -9.90
N LEU A 76 -14.77 -9.47 -9.30
CA LEU A 76 -15.40 -9.53 -7.98
C LEU A 76 -14.32 -9.55 -6.90
N TYR A 77 -14.36 -8.57 -6.00
CA TYR A 77 -13.40 -8.41 -4.91
C TYR A 77 -14.09 -8.44 -3.56
N GLY A 78 -13.49 -9.14 -2.60
CA GLY A 78 -13.81 -8.94 -1.19
C GLY A 78 -13.28 -7.59 -0.71
N VAL A 79 -14.08 -6.85 0.05
CA VAL A 79 -13.67 -5.52 0.57
C VAL A 79 -13.46 -5.60 2.07
N VAL A 80 -12.28 -5.25 2.50
CA VAL A 80 -11.84 -5.25 3.90
C VAL A 80 -11.60 -3.82 4.38
N ASP A 81 -12.18 -3.44 5.49
CA ASP A 81 -11.84 -2.20 6.18
C ASP A 81 -10.50 -2.37 6.90
N LEU A 82 -9.45 -1.73 6.40
CA LEU A 82 -8.10 -1.86 6.94
C LEU A 82 -8.03 -1.45 8.42
N ALA A 83 -8.67 -0.33 8.77
CA ALA A 83 -8.66 0.18 10.14
C ALA A 83 -9.32 -0.80 11.11
N SER A 84 -10.46 -1.35 10.72
CA SER A 84 -11.19 -2.34 11.50
C SER A 84 -10.37 -3.63 11.65
N TYR A 85 -9.77 -4.11 10.58
CA TYR A 85 -8.94 -5.32 10.62
C TYR A 85 -7.73 -5.17 11.55
N VAL A 86 -7.02 -4.05 11.45
CA VAL A 86 -5.81 -3.80 12.25
C VAL A 86 -6.15 -3.56 13.72
N SER A 87 -7.22 -2.82 14.01
CA SER A 87 -7.61 -2.49 15.39
C SER A 87 -8.39 -3.60 16.10
N GLY A 88 -8.95 -4.55 15.36
CA GLY A 88 -9.89 -5.55 15.90
C GLY A 88 -11.23 -4.94 16.31
N GLN A 89 -11.51 -3.69 16.00
CA GLN A 89 -12.76 -3.01 16.30
C GLN A 89 -13.70 -3.07 15.09
N ALA A 90 -15.01 -3.05 15.36
CA ALA A 90 -16.00 -3.04 14.29
C ALA A 90 -15.81 -1.83 13.36
N ALA A 91 -16.02 -2.05 12.07
CA ALA A 91 -15.95 -0.99 11.07
C ALA A 91 -16.95 0.12 11.38
N VAL A 92 -16.49 1.37 11.36
CA VAL A 92 -17.37 2.53 11.56
C VAL A 92 -18.15 2.77 10.28
N VAL A 93 -19.47 2.77 10.38
CA VAL A 93 -20.36 3.10 9.26
C VAL A 93 -20.18 4.58 8.92
N LYS A 94 -19.57 4.85 7.77
CA LYS A 94 -19.41 6.22 7.25
C LYS A 94 -20.47 6.49 6.20
N THR A 95 -20.96 7.73 6.17
CA THR A 95 -21.86 8.18 5.11
C THR A 95 -21.14 8.19 3.75
N GLU A 96 -21.88 8.13 2.67
CA GLU A 96 -21.35 8.25 1.30
C GLU A 96 -20.50 9.53 1.14
N PHE A 97 -20.94 10.63 1.71
CA PHE A 97 -20.21 11.90 1.68
C PHE A 97 -18.87 11.82 2.42
N ALA A 98 -18.83 11.15 3.57
CA ALA A 98 -17.59 10.95 4.34
C ALA A 98 -16.61 9.99 3.63
N ARG A 99 -17.07 9.21 2.65
CA ARG A 99 -16.26 8.29 1.85
C ARG A 99 -15.70 8.88 0.56
N LYS A 100 -15.94 10.16 0.30
CA LYS A 100 -15.50 10.84 -0.93
C LYS A 100 -14.00 10.69 -1.21
N ASP A 101 -13.18 10.76 -0.17
CA ASP A 101 -11.72 10.64 -0.27
C ASP A 101 -11.23 9.20 -0.06
N SER A 102 -12.13 8.29 0.35
CA SER A 102 -11.80 6.88 0.54
C SER A 102 -11.44 6.20 -0.77
N ARG A 103 -10.53 5.26 -0.70
CA ARG A 103 -10.09 4.45 -1.84
C ARG A 103 -10.08 2.97 -1.48
N LEU A 104 -10.21 2.17 -2.49
CA LEU A 104 -10.04 0.72 -2.42
C LEU A 104 -8.71 0.38 -3.09
N ILE A 105 -7.80 -0.21 -2.35
CA ILE A 105 -6.50 -0.66 -2.85
C ILE A 105 -6.58 -2.16 -3.04
N ALA A 106 -6.65 -2.61 -4.28
CA ALA A 106 -6.61 -4.04 -4.56
C ALA A 106 -5.25 -4.62 -4.17
N LEU A 107 -5.22 -5.85 -3.70
CA LEU A 107 -3.99 -6.60 -3.59
C LEU A 107 -3.47 -6.94 -4.99
N ASN A 108 -2.14 -7.00 -5.14
CA ASN A 108 -1.55 -7.43 -6.41
C ASN A 108 -2.05 -8.84 -6.77
N SER A 109 -2.37 -9.06 -8.03
CA SER A 109 -2.88 -10.35 -8.52
C SER A 109 -1.95 -11.53 -8.25
N GLY A 110 -0.65 -11.29 -8.13
CA GLY A 110 0.34 -12.29 -7.75
C GLY A 110 0.22 -12.80 -6.32
N LEU A 111 -0.62 -12.17 -5.48
CA LEU A 111 -0.90 -12.64 -4.12
C LEU A 111 -2.06 -13.65 -4.07
N ASP A 112 -2.70 -13.95 -5.20
CA ASP A 112 -3.78 -14.93 -5.37
C ASP A 112 -4.99 -14.73 -4.44
N VAL A 113 -5.23 -13.48 -4.00
CA VAL A 113 -6.38 -13.10 -3.17
C VAL A 113 -7.11 -11.92 -3.81
N ASN A 114 -8.33 -12.14 -4.28
CA ASN A 114 -9.17 -11.08 -4.85
C ASN A 114 -9.78 -10.22 -3.73
N CYS A 115 -8.98 -9.36 -3.17
CA CYS A 115 -9.34 -8.48 -2.07
C CYS A 115 -8.92 -7.04 -2.36
N ALA A 116 -9.69 -6.09 -1.87
CA ALA A 116 -9.36 -4.69 -1.84
C ALA A 116 -9.49 -4.14 -0.41
N LEU A 117 -8.48 -3.38 0.01
CA LEU A 117 -8.42 -2.75 1.33
C LEU A 117 -9.04 -1.35 1.24
N LEU A 118 -10.05 -1.10 2.06
CA LEU A 118 -10.61 0.24 2.23
C LEU A 118 -9.69 1.08 3.10
N ILE A 119 -9.31 2.24 2.57
CA ILE A 119 -8.56 3.28 3.26
C ILE A 119 -9.32 4.59 3.25
N ASP A 120 -9.04 5.48 4.18
CA ASP A 120 -9.70 6.77 4.27
C ASP A 120 -9.14 7.77 3.26
N ARG A 121 -7.83 7.78 3.05
CA ARG A 121 -7.17 8.71 2.14
C ARG A 121 -5.86 8.15 1.59
N LEU A 122 -5.61 8.47 0.33
CA LEU A 122 -4.34 8.23 -0.32
C LEU A 122 -3.41 9.42 -0.07
N SER A 123 -2.21 9.17 0.45
CA SER A 123 -1.19 10.19 0.75
C SER A 123 -0.05 10.22 -0.28
N GLY A 124 -0.20 9.48 -1.38
CA GLY A 124 0.71 9.47 -2.52
C GLY A 124 1.78 8.39 -2.45
N LEU A 125 2.78 8.55 -3.29
CA LEU A 125 3.89 7.61 -3.41
C LEU A 125 5.07 8.11 -2.55
N ARG A 126 5.80 7.18 -1.94
CA ARG A 126 7.01 7.47 -1.15
C ARG A 126 8.15 6.60 -1.62
N ASN A 127 9.34 7.17 -1.61
CA ASN A 127 10.60 6.47 -1.73
C ASN A 127 11.34 6.51 -0.39
N GLN A 128 12.48 5.87 -0.31
CA GLN A 128 13.27 5.81 0.91
C GLN A 128 13.78 7.19 1.38
N GLU A 129 13.98 8.13 0.45
CA GLU A 129 14.44 9.49 0.73
C GLU A 129 13.39 10.36 1.46
N ALA A 130 12.11 9.94 1.43
CA ALA A 130 11.03 10.62 2.16
C ALA A 130 11.11 10.42 3.67
N PHE A 131 11.98 9.51 4.14
CA PHE A 131 12.10 9.14 5.54
C PHE A 131 13.50 9.45 6.06
N GLY A 132 13.56 10.05 7.24
CA GLY A 132 14.82 10.37 7.92
C GLY A 132 15.33 9.25 8.80
N ASP A 133 14.45 8.38 9.27
CA ASP A 133 14.78 7.30 10.19
C ASP A 133 13.79 6.13 10.03
N PHE A 134 14.16 4.98 10.57
CA PHE A 134 13.27 3.82 10.67
C PHE A 134 13.51 3.05 11.97
N ALA A 135 12.47 2.38 12.45
CA ALA A 135 12.54 1.44 13.55
C ALA A 135 12.12 0.05 13.07
N GLU A 136 12.83 -0.96 13.51
CA GLU A 136 12.46 -2.35 13.23
C GLU A 136 11.11 -2.67 13.88
N LYS A 137 10.44 -3.69 13.32
CA LYS A 137 9.19 -4.20 13.83
C LYS A 137 9.28 -4.51 15.34
N SER A 138 8.33 -3.98 16.10
CA SER A 138 8.25 -4.22 17.54
C SER A 138 7.96 -5.69 17.86
N VAL A 139 8.54 -6.19 18.93
CA VAL A 139 8.24 -7.53 19.45
C VAL A 139 6.75 -7.61 19.84
N GLY A 140 6.06 -8.63 19.35
CA GLY A 140 4.62 -8.81 19.59
C GLY A 140 3.70 -8.05 18.63
N ALA A 141 4.23 -7.28 17.68
CA ALA A 141 3.44 -6.67 16.63
C ALA A 141 2.84 -7.74 15.69
N PRO A 142 1.69 -7.45 15.03
CA PRO A 142 1.08 -8.37 14.07
C PRO A 142 2.08 -8.87 13.02
N ALA A 143 1.96 -10.13 12.58
CA ALA A 143 2.90 -10.74 11.66
C ALA A 143 3.06 -9.94 10.36
N PHE A 144 1.98 -9.34 9.88
CA PHE A 144 1.93 -8.53 8.64
C PHE A 144 2.46 -7.09 8.80
N PHE A 145 2.82 -6.64 10.00
CA PHE A 145 3.54 -5.38 10.17
C PHE A 145 4.99 -5.57 9.75
N GLY A 146 5.49 -4.64 8.93
CA GLY A 146 6.91 -4.48 8.63
C GLY A 146 7.57 -3.45 9.56
N ASN A 147 8.58 -2.76 9.05
CA ASN A 147 9.24 -1.70 9.78
C ASN A 147 8.36 -0.46 9.95
N GLN A 148 8.71 0.38 10.90
CA GLN A 148 8.16 1.72 11.03
C GLN A 148 9.15 2.72 10.44
N TYR A 149 8.64 3.68 9.70
CA TYR A 149 9.42 4.75 9.08
C TYR A 149 9.00 6.09 9.65
N ILE A 150 9.94 6.98 9.86
CA ILE A 150 9.71 8.33 10.38
C ILE A 150 10.03 9.30 9.25
N ASP A 151 9.04 10.07 8.82
CA ASP A 151 9.23 11.06 7.77
C ASP A 151 9.97 12.31 8.27
N LEU A 152 10.33 13.19 7.34
CA LEU A 152 11.07 14.43 7.66
C LEU A 152 10.25 15.41 8.52
N ALA A 153 8.96 15.22 8.67
CA ALA A 153 8.08 15.95 9.58
C ALA A 153 7.92 15.27 10.95
N GLY A 154 8.61 14.16 11.20
CA GLY A 154 8.56 13.40 12.46
C GLY A 154 7.34 12.51 12.59
N GLN A 155 6.58 12.26 11.50
CA GLN A 155 5.41 11.39 11.52
C GLN A 155 5.80 9.95 11.29
N THR A 156 5.20 9.05 12.06
CA THR A 156 5.45 7.60 11.97
C THR A 156 4.52 6.96 10.95
N TRP A 157 5.10 6.14 10.08
CA TRP A 157 4.44 5.35 9.06
C TRP A 157 4.70 3.87 9.31
N GLN A 158 3.65 3.07 9.43
CA GLN A 158 3.75 1.62 9.63
C GLN A 158 3.69 0.92 8.28
N GLU A 159 4.76 0.21 7.93
CA GLU A 159 4.72 -0.66 6.75
C GLU A 159 3.82 -1.87 7.00
N ILE A 160 2.98 -2.19 6.02
CA ILE A 160 2.17 -3.42 6.01
C ILE A 160 2.65 -4.32 4.87
N ASN A 161 3.12 -5.50 5.22
CA ASN A 161 3.44 -6.54 4.26
C ASN A 161 2.13 -7.20 3.81
N LEU A 162 1.65 -6.82 2.61
CA LEU A 162 0.39 -7.32 2.06
C LEU A 162 0.47 -8.80 1.69
N GLN A 163 1.65 -9.32 1.36
CA GLN A 163 1.85 -10.74 1.10
C GLN A 163 1.64 -11.57 2.36
N VAL A 164 2.22 -11.13 3.47
CA VAL A 164 2.01 -11.81 4.77
C VAL A 164 0.57 -11.65 5.22
N LEU A 165 -0.04 -10.48 5.03
CA LEU A 165 -1.46 -10.24 5.32
C LEU A 165 -2.36 -11.21 4.55
N ALA A 166 -2.15 -11.35 3.24
CA ALA A 166 -2.91 -12.23 2.36
C ALA A 166 -2.80 -13.72 2.72
N GLN A 167 -1.79 -14.11 3.49
CA GLN A 167 -1.56 -15.48 3.93
C GLN A 167 -2.03 -15.74 5.38
N GLN A 168 -2.50 -14.72 6.09
CA GLN A 168 -3.01 -14.87 7.45
C GLN A 168 -4.30 -15.68 7.46
N ALA A 169 -4.35 -16.76 8.26
CA ALA A 169 -5.56 -17.56 8.40
C ALA A 169 -6.77 -16.71 8.82
N HIS A 170 -6.58 -15.76 9.74
CA HIS A 170 -7.63 -14.83 10.18
C HIS A 170 -8.12 -13.93 9.04
N PHE A 171 -7.24 -13.46 8.15
CA PHE A 171 -7.62 -12.64 6.99
C PHE A 171 -8.41 -13.44 5.94
N LEU A 172 -8.07 -14.71 5.78
CA LEU A 172 -8.73 -15.61 4.82
C LEU A 172 -10.04 -16.21 5.35
N THR A 173 -10.23 -16.19 6.68
CA THR A 173 -11.44 -16.70 7.33
C THR A 173 -12.41 -15.55 7.60
N ILE A 174 -13.20 -15.20 6.59
CA ILE A 174 -14.17 -14.10 6.67
C ILE A 174 -15.44 -14.46 7.46
N SER A 175 -15.72 -15.73 7.70
CA SER A 175 -16.87 -16.17 8.52
C SER A 175 -16.70 -15.74 9.98
N ALA A 176 -17.79 -15.25 10.57
CA ALA A 176 -17.86 -14.88 11.98
C ALA A 176 -18.16 -16.10 12.86
#